data_20bcb2a612ede3159df0f2745ea939b0
#
_entry.id   20bcb2a612ede3159df0f2745ea939b0
#
_cell.length_a   1.000
_cell.length_b   1.000
_cell.length_c   1.000
_cell.angle_alpha   90.00
_cell.angle_beta   90.00
_cell.angle_gamma   90.00
#
_symmetry.space_group_name_H-M   'P 1'
#
loop_
_entity.id
_entity.type
_entity.pdbx_description
1 polymer ?
#
loop_
_entity_poly.entity_id
_entity_poly.type
_entity_poly.pdbx_seq_one_letter_code
_entity_poly.pdbx_strand_id
1 'polypeptide(L)'
;MSVDASVQLIHWYDSNARVLPWRARGDERPDPYRVWLSEIMLQQTTVAHARPYFEAFTRRWPTVESLAAAEEGDVMAAWAGLGYYARARNLIACARQVADEHGGRFPDSETELLKLPGIGRYTAAAIAAIAFGRRAVVVDANVERVVSRLFAVKDPLPASRPALYALADGITPAQRGGDFAQAMMDLGATICTPRAPVCILCPLAEGCEARREGEPERYPLKAAKSARPVRQGNAYWLEHDGHVLLERRPPRGMLGGMLGFPTGNWAKTVEPGDGAPLTA
;
A
#
# COMPACT_ATOMS: atom_id res chain seq x y z
N MET A 1 7.05 -17.99 -23.40
CA MET A 1 7.66 -17.25 -22.27
C MET A 1 6.68 -16.95 -21.12
N SER A 2 5.40 -16.65 -21.32
CA SER A 2 4.49 -16.22 -20.22
C SER A 2 4.03 -17.33 -19.28
N VAL A 3 3.66 -18.50 -19.81
CA VAL A 3 3.17 -19.64 -18.99
C VAL A 3 4.29 -20.23 -18.14
N ASP A 4 5.50 -20.22 -18.65
CA ASP A 4 6.69 -20.76 -17.95
C ASP A 4 7.06 -19.92 -16.72
N ALA A 5 7.04 -18.59 -16.80
CA ALA A 5 7.37 -17.70 -15.69
C ALA A 5 6.42 -17.85 -14.50
N SER A 6 5.12 -18.01 -14.73
CA SER A 6 4.14 -18.18 -13.65
C SER A 6 4.29 -19.55 -12.95
N VAL A 7 4.56 -20.61 -13.71
CA VAL A 7 4.78 -21.95 -13.17
C VAL A 7 6.04 -21.98 -12.32
N GLN A 8 7.16 -21.45 -12.83
CA GLN A 8 8.42 -21.40 -12.09
C GLN A 8 8.29 -20.60 -10.78
N LEU A 9 7.59 -19.46 -10.83
CA LEU A 9 7.40 -18.62 -9.67
C LEU A 9 6.50 -19.26 -8.62
N ILE A 10 5.39 -19.88 -9.02
CA ILE A 10 4.49 -20.58 -8.09
C ILE A 10 5.20 -21.80 -7.46
N HIS A 11 5.96 -22.55 -8.24
CA HIS A 11 6.75 -23.67 -7.70
C HIS A 11 7.78 -23.19 -6.65
N TRP A 12 8.46 -22.08 -6.93
CA TRP A 12 9.35 -21.45 -5.95
C TRP A 12 8.58 -21.02 -4.70
N TYR A 13 7.41 -20.41 -4.86
CA TYR A 13 6.58 -19.92 -3.76
C TYR A 13 6.11 -21.04 -2.83
N ASP A 14 5.78 -22.20 -3.36
CA ASP A 14 5.35 -23.37 -2.58
C ASP A 14 6.38 -23.76 -1.50
N SER A 15 7.67 -23.50 -1.73
CA SER A 15 8.76 -23.81 -0.80
C SER A 15 9.35 -22.61 -0.07
N ASN A 16 9.06 -21.39 -0.54
CA ASN A 16 9.74 -20.16 -0.08
C ASN A 16 8.78 -19.08 0.42
N ALA A 17 7.47 -19.34 0.51
CA ALA A 17 6.48 -18.39 0.96
C ALA A 17 6.82 -17.82 2.34
N ARG A 18 6.80 -16.50 2.49
CA ARG A 18 7.02 -15.85 3.79
C ARG A 18 5.89 -16.16 4.75
N VAL A 19 6.24 -16.53 5.98
CA VAL A 19 5.27 -16.73 7.06
C VAL A 19 4.88 -15.36 7.63
N LEU A 20 3.67 -14.91 7.29
CA LEU A 20 3.14 -13.63 7.73
C LEU A 20 1.79 -13.84 8.46
N PRO A 21 1.47 -13.05 9.51
CA PRO A 21 0.28 -13.29 10.34
C PRO A 21 -1.06 -13.11 9.61
N TRP A 22 -1.05 -12.46 8.45
CA TRP A 22 -2.24 -12.25 7.62
C TRP A 22 -2.39 -13.24 6.47
N ARG A 23 -1.44 -14.16 6.30
CA ARG A 23 -1.51 -15.19 5.26
C ARG A 23 -2.11 -16.49 5.81
N ALA A 24 -2.95 -17.11 5.02
CA ALA A 24 -3.45 -18.46 5.29
C ALA A 24 -2.29 -19.47 5.26
N ARG A 25 -2.40 -20.54 6.03
CA ARG A 25 -1.39 -21.59 6.14
C ARG A 25 -1.97 -22.92 5.64
N GLY A 26 -1.17 -23.66 4.88
CA GLY A 26 -1.58 -24.96 4.37
C GLY A 26 -2.89 -24.87 3.57
N ASP A 27 -3.88 -25.69 3.95
CA ASP A 27 -5.19 -25.74 3.29
C ASP A 27 -6.21 -24.73 3.83
N GLU A 28 -5.80 -23.81 4.71
CA GLU A 28 -6.68 -22.75 5.20
C GLU A 28 -7.10 -21.83 4.06
N ARG A 29 -8.38 -21.43 4.07
CA ARG A 29 -8.85 -20.39 3.17
C ARG A 29 -8.44 -19.01 3.71
N PRO A 30 -7.89 -18.13 2.84
CA PRO A 30 -7.59 -16.78 3.26
C PRO A 30 -8.84 -16.05 3.74
N ASP A 31 -8.76 -15.44 4.92
CA ASP A 31 -9.84 -14.62 5.47
C ASP A 31 -9.85 -13.23 4.81
N PRO A 32 -10.93 -12.84 4.12
CA PRO A 32 -11.00 -11.55 3.43
C PRO A 32 -10.79 -10.34 4.36
N TYR A 33 -11.27 -10.41 5.60
CA TYR A 33 -11.04 -9.36 6.60
C TYR A 33 -9.56 -9.20 6.92
N ARG A 34 -8.86 -10.31 7.16
CA ARG A 34 -7.41 -10.29 7.47
C ARG A 34 -6.58 -9.83 6.27
N VAL A 35 -6.92 -10.27 5.07
CA VAL A 35 -6.28 -9.82 3.82
C VAL A 35 -6.46 -8.32 3.65
N TRP A 36 -7.71 -7.83 3.69
CA TRP A 36 -8.01 -6.40 3.57
C TRP A 36 -7.28 -5.55 4.62
N LEU A 37 -7.37 -5.93 5.89
CA LEU A 37 -6.74 -5.21 7.00
C LEU A 37 -5.23 -5.08 6.79
N SER A 38 -4.57 -6.18 6.38
CA SER A 38 -3.13 -6.18 6.11
C SER A 38 -2.77 -5.29 4.93
N GLU A 39 -3.55 -5.32 3.85
CA GLU A 39 -3.32 -4.49 2.66
C GLU A 39 -3.41 -2.99 2.99
N ILE A 40 -4.37 -2.60 3.85
CA ILE A 40 -4.47 -1.20 4.29
C ILE A 40 -3.30 -0.82 5.23
N MET A 41 -2.92 -1.69 6.16
CA MET A 41 -1.82 -1.42 7.10
C MET A 41 -0.46 -1.35 6.41
N LEU A 42 -0.26 -2.14 5.35
CA LEU A 42 1.00 -2.19 4.60
C LEU A 42 1.19 -1.02 3.63
N GLN A 43 0.14 -0.22 3.37
CA GLN A 43 0.30 0.98 2.55
C GLN A 43 1.33 1.92 3.18
N GLN A 44 2.45 2.16 2.48
CA GLN A 44 3.56 3.02 2.92
C GLN A 44 4.17 2.64 4.28
N THR A 45 4.11 1.36 4.64
CA THR A 45 4.60 0.83 5.91
C THR A 45 5.35 -0.49 5.65
N THR A 46 6.37 -0.78 6.44
CA THR A 46 7.10 -2.05 6.35
C THR A 46 6.37 -3.18 7.08
N VAL A 47 6.62 -4.42 6.66
CA VAL A 47 6.09 -5.63 7.33
C VAL A 47 6.43 -5.65 8.81
N ALA A 48 7.68 -5.34 9.17
CA ALA A 48 8.13 -5.33 10.56
C ALA A 48 7.35 -4.32 11.42
N HIS A 49 7.05 -3.15 10.85
CA HIS A 49 6.30 -2.10 11.56
C HIS A 49 4.79 -2.41 11.63
N ALA A 50 4.19 -2.95 10.56
CA ALA A 50 2.76 -3.25 10.52
C ALA A 50 2.36 -4.48 11.35
N ARG A 51 3.24 -5.49 11.48
CA ARG A 51 2.94 -6.76 12.16
C ARG A 51 2.34 -6.61 13.56
N PRO A 52 2.94 -5.89 14.51
CA PRO A 52 2.39 -5.77 15.88
C PRO A 52 1.02 -5.08 15.88
N TYR A 53 0.79 -4.13 15.00
CA TYR A 53 -0.52 -3.48 14.85
C TYR A 53 -1.58 -4.44 14.32
N PHE A 54 -1.25 -5.20 13.30
CA PHE A 54 -2.14 -6.22 12.74
C PHE A 54 -2.57 -7.24 13.81
N GLU A 55 -1.62 -7.75 14.58
CA GLU A 55 -1.87 -8.71 15.65
C GLU A 55 -2.71 -8.09 16.78
N ALA A 56 -2.47 -6.83 17.13
CA ALA A 56 -3.26 -6.11 18.13
C ALA A 56 -4.70 -5.85 17.65
N PHE A 57 -4.86 -5.42 16.38
CA PHE A 57 -6.17 -5.17 15.77
C PHE A 57 -7.00 -6.44 15.66
N THR A 58 -6.44 -7.53 15.15
CA THR A 58 -7.17 -8.80 14.99
C THR A 58 -7.50 -9.46 16.31
N ARG A 59 -6.76 -9.16 17.39
CA ARG A 59 -7.09 -9.59 18.74
C ARG A 59 -8.23 -8.76 19.33
N ARG A 60 -8.23 -7.43 19.14
CA ARG A 60 -9.22 -6.52 19.69
C ARG A 60 -10.51 -6.54 18.88
N TRP A 61 -10.41 -6.62 17.58
CA TRP A 61 -11.51 -6.65 16.62
C TRP A 61 -11.33 -7.83 15.65
N PRO A 62 -11.75 -9.04 16.04
CA PRO A 62 -11.46 -10.26 15.26
C PRO A 62 -12.26 -10.36 13.97
N THR A 63 -13.33 -9.59 13.79
CA THR A 63 -14.16 -9.56 12.59
C THR A 63 -14.42 -8.15 12.09
N VAL A 64 -14.88 -8.00 10.85
CA VAL A 64 -15.19 -6.70 10.27
C VAL A 64 -16.34 -6.03 11.00
N GLU A 65 -17.33 -6.80 11.50
CA GLU A 65 -18.47 -6.30 12.27
C GLU A 65 -18.00 -5.74 13.63
N SER A 66 -17.10 -6.44 14.31
CA SER A 66 -16.53 -5.95 15.56
C SER A 66 -15.73 -4.65 15.39
N LEU A 67 -15.03 -4.50 14.26
CA LEU A 67 -14.36 -3.27 13.91
C LEU A 67 -15.34 -2.16 13.51
N ALA A 68 -16.41 -2.49 12.80
CA ALA A 68 -17.47 -1.55 12.42
C ALA A 68 -18.19 -0.94 13.63
N ALA A 69 -18.43 -1.77 14.65
CA ALA A 69 -19.08 -1.37 15.91
C ALA A 69 -18.15 -0.62 16.88
N ALA A 70 -16.85 -0.55 16.57
CA ALA A 70 -15.87 0.10 17.44
C ALA A 70 -16.06 1.63 17.47
N GLU A 71 -15.78 2.23 18.63
CA GLU A 71 -15.69 3.67 18.76
C GLU A 71 -14.52 4.20 17.93
N GLU A 72 -14.78 5.25 17.14
CA GLU A 72 -13.76 5.82 16.23
C GLU A 72 -12.49 6.23 16.98
N GLY A 73 -12.64 6.83 18.17
CA GLY A 73 -11.51 7.25 19.03
C GLY A 73 -10.61 6.08 19.41
N ASP A 74 -11.20 4.92 19.70
CA ASP A 74 -10.47 3.70 20.06
C ASP A 74 -9.64 3.15 18.89
N VAL A 75 -10.23 3.13 17.68
CA VAL A 75 -9.53 2.69 16.48
C VAL A 75 -8.40 3.65 16.11
N MET A 76 -8.67 4.97 16.20
CA MET A 76 -7.66 6.00 15.96
C MET A 76 -6.50 5.93 16.96
N ALA A 77 -6.78 5.66 18.25
CA ALA A 77 -5.77 5.47 19.28
C ALA A 77 -4.93 4.22 19.01
N ALA A 78 -5.57 3.11 18.63
CA ALA A 78 -4.87 1.86 18.28
C ALA A 78 -4.02 1.99 17.00
N TRP A 79 -4.39 2.92 16.09
CA TRP A 79 -3.65 3.21 14.86
C TRP A 79 -2.44 4.13 15.09
N ALA A 80 -2.34 4.77 16.28
CA ALA A 80 -1.29 5.74 16.56
C ALA A 80 0.11 5.13 16.36
N GLY A 81 0.94 5.80 15.56
CA GLY A 81 2.27 5.32 15.16
C GLY A 81 2.35 4.76 13.73
N LEU A 82 1.25 4.25 13.14
CA LEU A 82 1.24 3.81 11.73
C LEU A 82 1.26 4.99 10.74
N GLY A 83 0.89 6.18 11.20
CA GLY A 83 0.83 7.37 10.35
C GLY A 83 -0.30 7.35 9.32
N TYR A 84 -0.36 8.42 8.50
CA TYR A 84 -1.38 8.54 7.42
C TYR A 84 -2.80 8.24 7.91
N TYR A 85 -3.27 8.96 8.92
CA TYR A 85 -4.53 8.71 9.63
C TYR A 85 -5.79 8.70 8.75
N ALA A 86 -5.72 9.24 7.54
CA ALA A 86 -6.79 9.07 6.55
C ALA A 86 -7.06 7.58 6.24
N ARG A 87 -6.04 6.72 6.34
CA ARG A 87 -6.22 5.26 6.18
C ARG A 87 -7.08 4.68 7.31
N ALA A 88 -6.86 5.10 8.56
CA ALA A 88 -7.66 4.65 9.70
C ALA A 88 -9.12 5.08 9.56
N ARG A 89 -9.37 6.34 9.16
CA ARG A 89 -10.75 6.82 8.90
C ARG A 89 -11.43 6.04 7.79
N ASN A 90 -10.74 5.80 6.69
CA ASN A 90 -11.27 4.99 5.59
C ASN A 90 -11.46 3.52 6.01
N LEU A 91 -10.58 2.98 6.86
CA LEU A 91 -10.71 1.63 7.42
C LEU A 91 -12.02 1.50 8.20
N ILE A 92 -12.33 2.45 9.08
CA ILE A 92 -13.57 2.46 9.86
C ILE A 92 -14.78 2.60 8.93
N ALA A 93 -14.74 3.55 8.00
CA ALA A 93 -15.83 3.76 7.04
C ALA A 93 -16.08 2.52 6.17
N CYS A 94 -15.01 1.86 5.71
CA CYS A 94 -15.10 0.62 4.95
C CYS A 94 -15.69 -0.52 5.79
N ALA A 95 -15.24 -0.70 7.04
CA ALA A 95 -15.77 -1.73 7.92
C ALA A 95 -17.27 -1.55 8.16
N ARG A 96 -17.72 -0.32 8.41
CA ARG A 96 -19.14 0.02 8.58
C ARG A 96 -19.93 -0.29 7.31
N GLN A 97 -19.44 0.13 6.14
CA GLN A 97 -20.14 -0.16 4.88
C GLN A 97 -20.22 -1.66 4.62
N VAL A 98 -19.16 -2.44 4.87
CA VAL A 98 -19.19 -3.90 4.70
C VAL A 98 -20.19 -4.55 5.68
N ALA A 99 -20.25 -4.08 6.92
CA ALA A 99 -21.19 -4.59 7.90
C ALA A 99 -22.64 -4.25 7.53
N ASP A 100 -22.92 -3.00 7.17
CA ASP A 100 -24.27 -2.48 6.99
C ASP A 100 -24.87 -2.85 5.62
N GLU A 101 -24.10 -2.77 4.55
CA GLU A 101 -24.59 -2.95 3.17
C GLU A 101 -24.30 -4.35 2.61
N HIS A 102 -23.29 -5.05 3.15
CA HIS A 102 -22.87 -6.37 2.66
C HIS A 102 -23.01 -7.49 3.71
N GLY A 103 -23.68 -7.24 4.86
CA GLY A 103 -23.90 -8.23 5.90
C GLY A 103 -22.60 -8.84 6.45
N GLY A 104 -21.55 -8.03 6.61
CA GLY A 104 -20.25 -8.46 7.11
C GLY A 104 -19.38 -9.23 6.11
N ARG A 105 -19.75 -9.31 4.84
CA ARG A 105 -19.01 -10.07 3.81
C ARG A 105 -18.44 -9.14 2.78
N PHE A 106 -17.12 -9.22 2.58
CA PHE A 106 -16.48 -8.48 1.49
C PHE A 106 -16.96 -8.96 0.12
N PRO A 107 -17.22 -8.06 -0.84
CA PRO A 107 -17.44 -8.43 -2.23
C PRO A 107 -16.22 -9.16 -2.81
N ASP A 108 -16.43 -10.07 -3.76
CA ASP A 108 -15.39 -10.90 -4.34
C ASP A 108 -14.90 -10.40 -5.71
N SER A 109 -15.47 -9.32 -6.24
CA SER A 109 -15.09 -8.71 -7.51
C SER A 109 -14.36 -7.37 -7.31
N GLU A 110 -13.37 -7.10 -8.16
CA GLU A 110 -12.65 -5.82 -8.14
C GLU A 110 -13.60 -4.63 -8.30
N THR A 111 -14.63 -4.74 -9.14
CA THR A 111 -15.59 -3.68 -9.41
C THR A 111 -16.37 -3.28 -8.16
N GLU A 112 -16.81 -4.23 -7.37
CA GLU A 112 -17.54 -3.94 -6.13
C GLU A 112 -16.59 -3.51 -5.00
N LEU A 113 -15.41 -4.13 -4.91
CA LEU A 113 -14.38 -3.73 -3.95
C LEU A 113 -13.95 -2.26 -4.12
N LEU A 114 -13.86 -1.78 -5.35
CA LEU A 114 -13.51 -0.39 -5.65
C LEU A 114 -14.52 0.65 -5.14
N LYS A 115 -15.75 0.25 -4.84
CA LYS A 115 -16.78 1.14 -4.27
C LYS A 115 -16.59 1.36 -2.76
N LEU A 116 -15.79 0.53 -2.10
CA LEU A 116 -15.55 0.61 -0.67
C LEU A 116 -14.54 1.71 -0.31
N PRO A 117 -14.75 2.44 0.80
CA PRO A 117 -13.86 3.52 1.23
C PRO A 117 -12.41 3.07 1.41
N GLY A 118 -11.47 3.80 0.81
CA GLY A 118 -10.04 3.54 0.94
C GLY A 118 -9.50 2.37 0.13
N ILE A 119 -10.35 1.66 -0.61
CA ILE A 119 -9.93 0.59 -1.53
C ILE A 119 -9.67 1.18 -2.91
N GLY A 120 -8.40 1.21 -3.30
CA GLY A 120 -7.96 1.58 -4.64
C GLY A 120 -7.73 0.34 -5.53
N ARG A 121 -7.37 0.58 -6.79
CA ARG A 121 -7.15 -0.47 -7.81
C ARG A 121 -6.26 -1.61 -7.32
N TYR A 122 -5.11 -1.28 -6.72
CA TYR A 122 -4.20 -2.29 -6.17
C TYR A 122 -4.87 -3.14 -5.08
N THR A 123 -5.48 -2.47 -4.07
CA THR A 123 -6.09 -3.17 -2.93
C THR A 123 -7.27 -4.03 -3.37
N ALA A 124 -8.10 -3.56 -4.32
CA ALA A 124 -9.20 -4.35 -4.89
C ALA A 124 -8.68 -5.62 -5.58
N ALA A 125 -7.66 -5.49 -6.44
CA ALA A 125 -7.04 -6.63 -7.11
C ALA A 125 -6.40 -7.61 -6.11
N ALA A 126 -5.70 -7.11 -5.09
CA ALA A 126 -5.07 -7.95 -4.07
C ALA A 126 -6.11 -8.75 -3.27
N ILE A 127 -7.20 -8.11 -2.82
CA ILE A 127 -8.28 -8.80 -2.11
C ILE A 127 -8.95 -9.83 -3.02
N ALA A 128 -9.32 -9.46 -4.25
CA ALA A 128 -9.95 -10.37 -5.20
C ALA A 128 -9.08 -11.61 -5.50
N ALA A 129 -7.77 -11.41 -5.69
CA ALA A 129 -6.85 -12.51 -5.97
C ALA A 129 -6.59 -13.37 -4.72
N ILE A 130 -6.20 -12.75 -3.60
CA ILE A 130 -5.68 -13.46 -2.43
C ILE A 130 -6.82 -14.08 -1.61
N ALA A 131 -7.90 -13.31 -1.35
CA ALA A 131 -8.98 -13.78 -0.50
C ALA A 131 -10.01 -14.64 -1.23
N PHE A 132 -10.21 -14.38 -2.53
CA PHE A 132 -11.28 -15.01 -3.29
C PHE A 132 -10.80 -15.88 -4.46
N GLY A 133 -9.50 -15.96 -4.70
CA GLY A 133 -8.92 -16.75 -5.77
C GLY A 133 -9.28 -16.27 -7.19
N ARG A 134 -9.77 -15.01 -7.32
CA ARG A 134 -10.09 -14.43 -8.62
C ARG A 134 -8.80 -14.14 -9.39
N ARG A 135 -8.84 -14.27 -10.72
CA ARG A 135 -7.74 -13.78 -11.54
C ARG A 135 -7.77 -12.25 -11.54
N ALA A 136 -6.80 -11.63 -10.89
CA ALA A 136 -6.63 -10.20 -10.84
C ALA A 136 -5.15 -9.82 -10.97
N VAL A 137 -4.88 -8.66 -11.58
CA VAL A 137 -3.51 -8.18 -11.83
C VAL A 137 -3.06 -7.29 -10.67
N VAL A 138 -2.28 -7.87 -9.77
CA VAL A 138 -1.80 -7.21 -8.54
C VAL A 138 -0.43 -6.62 -8.79
N VAL A 139 -0.33 -5.28 -8.80
CA VAL A 139 0.93 -4.58 -9.08
C VAL A 139 1.19 -3.55 -7.98
N ASP A 140 2.07 -3.90 -7.03
CA ASP A 140 2.68 -3.00 -6.06
C ASP A 140 4.06 -2.54 -6.53
N ALA A 141 4.78 -1.78 -5.71
CA ALA A 141 6.13 -1.33 -6.02
C ALA A 141 7.16 -2.48 -6.17
N ASN A 142 6.95 -3.63 -5.52
CA ASN A 142 7.77 -4.80 -5.71
C ASN A 142 7.51 -5.44 -7.06
N VAL A 143 6.25 -5.61 -7.40
CA VAL A 143 5.82 -6.18 -8.69
C VAL A 143 6.21 -5.24 -9.84
N GLU A 144 6.00 -3.91 -9.71
CA GLU A 144 6.50 -2.92 -10.70
C GLU A 144 8.00 -3.15 -10.99
N ARG A 145 8.81 -3.35 -9.94
CA ARG A 145 10.25 -3.60 -10.09
C ARG A 145 10.56 -4.94 -10.74
N VAL A 146 9.92 -6.02 -10.29
CA VAL A 146 10.14 -7.37 -10.84
C VAL A 146 9.77 -7.40 -12.32
N VAL A 147 8.59 -6.90 -12.70
CA VAL A 147 8.12 -6.86 -14.09
C VAL A 147 9.01 -5.96 -14.93
N SER A 148 9.38 -4.77 -14.41
CA SER A 148 10.28 -3.86 -15.13
C SER A 148 11.63 -4.51 -15.45
N ARG A 149 12.17 -5.31 -14.55
CA ARG A 149 13.43 -6.04 -14.73
C ARG A 149 13.28 -7.26 -15.64
N LEU A 150 12.21 -8.02 -15.44
CA LEU A 150 11.95 -9.22 -16.24
C LEU A 150 11.90 -8.89 -17.74
N PHE A 151 11.30 -7.76 -18.08
CA PHE A 151 11.11 -7.33 -19.48
C PHE A 151 12.02 -6.15 -19.90
N ALA A 152 12.94 -5.72 -19.06
CA ALA A 152 13.83 -4.56 -19.30
C ALA A 152 13.10 -3.32 -19.82
N VAL A 153 12.01 -2.91 -19.14
CA VAL A 153 11.14 -1.81 -19.59
C VAL A 153 11.90 -0.49 -19.55
N LYS A 154 12.08 0.13 -20.74
CA LYS A 154 12.95 1.31 -20.92
C LYS A 154 12.25 2.65 -20.71
N ASP A 155 10.93 2.66 -20.67
CA ASP A 155 10.19 3.86 -20.32
C ASP A 155 10.25 4.13 -18.82
N PRO A 156 10.46 5.40 -18.41
CA PRO A 156 10.59 5.71 -16.98
C PRO A 156 9.22 5.71 -16.27
N LEU A 157 9.24 5.38 -14.97
CA LEU A 157 8.10 5.61 -14.10
C LEU A 157 7.87 7.13 -13.91
N PRO A 158 6.61 7.58 -13.83
CA PRO A 158 5.37 6.79 -13.80
C PRO A 158 4.76 6.48 -15.17
N ALA A 159 5.31 6.98 -16.28
CA ALA A 159 4.75 6.84 -17.62
C ALA A 159 4.63 5.37 -18.07
N SER A 160 5.56 4.51 -17.65
CA SER A 160 5.56 3.08 -17.98
C SER A 160 4.50 2.23 -17.25
N ARG A 161 3.78 2.76 -16.25
CA ARG A 161 2.82 1.96 -15.47
C ARG A 161 1.79 1.21 -16.31
N PRO A 162 1.14 1.79 -17.33
CA PRO A 162 0.20 1.05 -18.17
C PRO A 162 0.85 -0.17 -18.85
N ALA A 163 2.06 -0.01 -19.36
CA ALA A 163 2.83 -1.10 -19.97
C ALA A 163 3.21 -2.18 -18.95
N LEU A 164 3.64 -1.78 -17.74
CA LEU A 164 3.94 -2.72 -16.64
C LEU A 164 2.71 -3.52 -16.23
N TYR A 165 1.53 -2.91 -16.17
CA TYR A 165 0.28 -3.62 -15.91
C TYR A 165 -0.07 -4.61 -17.01
N ALA A 166 0.10 -4.25 -18.29
CA ALA A 166 -0.14 -5.16 -19.40
C ALA A 166 0.82 -6.35 -19.42
N LEU A 167 2.11 -6.11 -19.11
CA LEU A 167 3.11 -7.17 -18.98
C LEU A 167 2.82 -8.08 -17.79
N ALA A 168 2.42 -7.51 -16.63
CA ALA A 168 2.01 -8.27 -15.47
C ALA A 168 0.78 -9.13 -15.75
N ASP A 169 -0.22 -8.59 -16.47
CA ASP A 169 -1.40 -9.34 -16.92
C ASP A 169 -1.01 -10.53 -17.79
N GLY A 170 -0.09 -10.34 -18.73
CA GLY A 170 0.40 -11.38 -19.62
C GLY A 170 1.07 -12.57 -18.93
N ILE A 171 1.58 -12.38 -17.70
CA ILE A 171 2.20 -13.45 -16.89
C ILE A 171 1.31 -13.91 -15.73
N THR A 172 0.20 -13.23 -15.44
CA THR A 172 -0.73 -13.61 -14.38
C THR A 172 -1.51 -14.86 -14.79
N PRO A 173 -1.40 -15.98 -14.06
CA PRO A 173 -2.06 -17.23 -14.45
C PRO A 173 -3.57 -17.19 -14.20
N ALA A 174 -4.31 -18.07 -14.87
CA ALA A 174 -5.75 -18.22 -14.69
C ALA A 174 -6.10 -18.88 -13.33
N GLN A 175 -5.21 -19.73 -12.82
CA GLN A 175 -5.36 -20.42 -11.56
C GLN A 175 -4.27 -19.99 -10.57
N ARG A 176 -4.55 -20.11 -9.26
CA ARG A 176 -3.62 -19.70 -8.21
C ARG A 176 -3.15 -18.24 -8.31
N GLY A 177 -4.02 -17.34 -8.79
CA GLY A 177 -3.70 -15.92 -8.95
C GLY A 177 -3.29 -15.25 -7.64
N GLY A 178 -3.88 -15.64 -6.52
CA GLY A 178 -3.52 -15.14 -5.18
C GLY A 178 -2.11 -15.58 -4.75
N ASP A 179 -1.74 -16.84 -5.01
CA ASP A 179 -0.38 -17.34 -4.75
C ASP A 179 0.64 -16.64 -5.62
N PHE A 180 0.31 -16.47 -6.91
CA PHE A 180 1.16 -15.75 -7.85
C PHE A 180 1.40 -14.29 -7.41
N ALA A 181 0.35 -13.58 -7.00
CA ALA A 181 0.46 -12.22 -6.50
C ALA A 181 1.38 -12.14 -5.27
N GLN A 182 1.19 -13.02 -4.30
CA GLN A 182 2.02 -13.11 -3.11
C GLN A 182 3.46 -13.51 -3.44
N ALA A 183 3.65 -14.43 -4.39
CA ALA A 183 4.96 -14.86 -4.88
C ALA A 183 5.75 -13.72 -5.53
N MET A 184 5.10 -12.91 -6.36
CA MET A 184 5.70 -11.71 -6.96
C MET A 184 6.13 -10.69 -5.90
N MET A 185 5.30 -10.45 -4.89
CA MET A 185 5.64 -9.58 -3.76
C MET A 185 6.82 -10.12 -2.96
N ASP A 186 6.83 -11.44 -2.68
CA ASP A 186 7.90 -12.09 -1.93
C ASP A 186 9.22 -12.08 -2.71
N LEU A 187 9.18 -12.40 -3.99
CA LEU A 187 10.34 -12.33 -4.87
C LEU A 187 10.94 -10.91 -4.86
N GLY A 188 10.09 -9.90 -4.99
CA GLY A 188 10.53 -8.50 -4.93
C GLY A 188 11.10 -8.10 -3.57
N ALA A 189 10.55 -8.62 -2.48
CA ALA A 189 10.98 -8.27 -1.13
C ALA A 189 12.26 -8.98 -0.68
N THR A 190 12.56 -10.19 -1.21
CA THR A 190 13.63 -11.04 -0.69
C THR A 190 14.78 -11.27 -1.66
N ILE A 191 14.50 -11.38 -2.96
CA ILE A 191 15.49 -11.74 -3.99
C ILE A 191 15.71 -10.58 -4.98
N CYS A 192 14.64 -10.11 -5.61
CA CYS A 192 14.69 -9.02 -6.59
C CYS A 192 14.65 -7.65 -5.89
N THR A 193 15.51 -7.45 -4.91
CA THR A 193 15.59 -6.24 -4.07
C THR A 193 16.00 -5.00 -4.87
N PRO A 194 15.69 -3.77 -4.39
CA PRO A 194 16.07 -2.54 -5.11
C PRO A 194 17.56 -2.42 -5.37
N ARG A 195 18.38 -2.80 -4.40
CA ARG A 195 19.85 -2.81 -4.46
C ARG A 195 20.35 -4.23 -4.25
N ALA A 196 21.45 -4.57 -4.92
CA ALA A 196 22.11 -5.87 -4.83
C ALA A 196 21.12 -7.07 -4.94
N PRO A 197 20.31 -7.19 -6.02
CA PRO A 197 19.40 -8.32 -6.18
C PRO A 197 20.17 -9.62 -6.31
N VAL A 198 19.70 -10.68 -5.64
CA VAL A 198 20.35 -11.99 -5.63
C VAL A 198 19.87 -12.82 -6.83
N CYS A 199 20.25 -12.39 -8.04
CA CYS A 199 19.75 -12.98 -9.29
C CYS A 199 20.08 -14.47 -9.45
N ILE A 200 21.11 -14.97 -8.80
CA ILE A 200 21.50 -16.40 -8.86
C ILE A 200 20.45 -17.30 -8.18
N LEU A 201 19.69 -16.77 -7.21
CA LEU A 201 18.61 -17.49 -6.51
C LEU A 201 17.23 -17.22 -7.10
N CYS A 202 17.14 -16.39 -8.15
CA CYS A 202 15.86 -15.97 -8.70
C CYS A 202 15.25 -17.06 -9.59
N PRO A 203 14.01 -17.51 -9.31
CA PRO A 203 13.34 -18.51 -10.15
C PRO A 203 13.11 -18.03 -11.59
N LEU A 204 13.11 -16.70 -11.82
CA LEU A 204 12.91 -16.10 -13.14
C LEU A 204 14.22 -15.68 -13.82
N ALA A 205 15.36 -16.11 -13.30
CA ALA A 205 16.68 -15.66 -13.75
C ALA A 205 16.96 -15.91 -15.24
N GLU A 206 16.54 -17.07 -15.76
CA GLU A 206 16.81 -17.45 -17.17
C GLU A 206 16.05 -16.58 -18.17
N GLY A 207 14.82 -16.19 -17.84
CA GLY A 207 13.97 -15.33 -18.67
C GLY A 207 14.13 -13.83 -18.42
N CYS A 208 15.03 -13.40 -17.53
CA CYS A 208 15.11 -12.01 -17.11
C CYS A 208 16.03 -11.19 -18.03
N GLU A 209 15.43 -10.23 -18.77
CA GLU A 209 16.14 -9.35 -19.70
C GLU A 209 17.15 -8.44 -18.97
N ALA A 210 16.78 -7.81 -17.85
CA ALA A 210 17.68 -6.94 -17.09
C ALA A 210 18.91 -7.68 -16.55
N ARG A 211 18.76 -8.96 -16.17
CA ARG A 211 19.91 -9.81 -15.82
C ARG A 211 20.80 -10.09 -17.04
N ARG A 212 20.21 -10.30 -18.20
CA ARG A 212 20.94 -10.56 -19.45
C ARG A 212 21.73 -9.31 -19.87
N GLU A 213 21.18 -8.11 -19.64
CA GLU A 213 21.87 -6.85 -19.85
C GLU A 213 22.99 -6.60 -18.81
N GLY A 214 23.05 -7.34 -17.70
CA GLY A 214 24.06 -7.18 -16.64
C GLY A 214 23.76 -6.06 -15.63
N GLU A 215 22.69 -5.30 -15.81
CA GLU A 215 22.38 -4.09 -15.02
C GLU A 215 20.98 -4.12 -14.41
N PRO A 216 20.61 -5.14 -13.59
CA PRO A 216 19.25 -5.25 -13.05
C PRO A 216 18.87 -4.06 -12.16
N GLU A 217 19.80 -3.42 -11.48
CA GLU A 217 19.52 -2.28 -10.60
C GLU A 217 19.08 -1.02 -11.36
N ARG A 218 19.37 -0.93 -12.64
CA ARG A 218 18.94 0.17 -13.51
C ARG A 218 17.41 0.26 -13.59
N TYR A 219 16.72 -0.86 -13.45
CA TYR A 219 15.26 -0.97 -13.59
C TYR A 219 14.53 -1.02 -12.23
N PRO A 220 13.35 -0.37 -12.11
CA PRO A 220 12.67 0.47 -13.11
C PRO A 220 13.39 1.82 -13.29
N LEU A 221 13.44 2.31 -14.52
CA LEU A 221 13.88 3.67 -14.79
C LEU A 221 12.92 4.67 -14.13
N LYS A 222 13.46 5.79 -13.66
CA LYS A 222 12.67 6.84 -13.00
C LYS A 222 12.86 8.15 -13.72
N ALA A 223 11.78 8.86 -13.99
CA ALA A 223 11.85 10.23 -14.47
C ALA A 223 12.58 11.11 -13.44
N ALA A 224 13.26 12.15 -13.92
CA ALA A 224 13.86 13.15 -13.06
C ALA A 224 12.79 13.73 -12.11
N LYS A 225 13.13 13.83 -10.82
CA LYS A 225 12.21 14.43 -9.85
C LYS A 225 12.10 15.92 -10.12
N SER A 226 10.87 16.41 -10.28
CA SER A 226 10.62 17.85 -10.24
C SER A 226 10.99 18.42 -8.88
N ALA A 227 11.48 19.65 -8.86
CA ALA A 227 11.72 20.36 -7.60
C ALA A 227 10.44 20.40 -6.75
N ARG A 228 10.58 20.08 -5.48
CA ARG A 228 9.44 20.18 -4.55
C ARG A 228 9.11 21.65 -4.33
N PRO A 229 7.83 22.05 -4.42
CA PRO A 229 7.47 23.40 -4.09
C PRO A 229 7.74 23.66 -2.60
N VAL A 230 8.48 24.71 -2.32
CA VAL A 230 8.66 25.21 -0.95
C VAL A 230 7.49 26.14 -0.65
N ARG A 231 6.87 25.99 0.51
CA ARG A 231 5.81 26.86 1.00
C ARG A 231 6.23 27.41 2.35
N GLN A 232 5.96 28.68 2.56
CA GLN A 232 6.14 29.37 3.83
C GLN A 232 4.79 29.73 4.40
N GLY A 233 4.65 29.63 5.70
CA GLY A 233 3.44 30.00 6.43
C GLY A 233 3.75 30.12 7.92
N ASN A 234 2.85 30.76 8.64
CA ASN A 234 2.97 30.95 10.08
C ASN A 234 2.10 29.94 10.81
N ALA A 235 2.62 29.36 11.88
CA ALA A 235 1.86 28.64 12.89
C ALA A 235 1.88 29.45 14.18
N TYR A 236 0.74 29.60 14.82
CA TYR A 236 0.57 30.45 16.00
C TYR A 236 0.49 29.60 17.26
N TRP A 237 1.36 29.85 18.21
CA TRP A 237 1.26 29.34 19.58
C TRP A 237 0.47 30.36 20.38
N LEU A 238 -0.75 30.00 20.77
CA LEU A 238 -1.63 30.83 21.60
C LEU A 238 -1.86 30.08 22.91
N GLU A 239 -1.45 30.69 24.01
CA GLU A 239 -1.55 30.10 25.34
C GLU A 239 -2.33 31.05 26.27
N HIS A 240 -3.23 30.50 27.08
CA HIS A 240 -3.97 31.20 28.12
C HIS A 240 -4.23 30.23 29.27
N ASP A 241 -3.90 30.66 30.51
CA ASP A 241 -4.08 29.88 31.74
C ASP A 241 -3.53 28.44 31.67
N GLY A 242 -2.34 28.29 31.09
CA GLY A 242 -1.68 26.97 30.91
C GLY A 242 -2.31 26.06 29.86
N HIS A 243 -3.25 26.58 29.07
CA HIS A 243 -3.89 25.88 27.97
C HIS A 243 -3.42 26.41 26.61
N VAL A 244 -3.21 25.53 25.66
CA VAL A 244 -2.81 25.89 24.29
C VAL A 244 -4.00 25.72 23.35
N LEU A 245 -4.23 26.74 22.51
CA LEU A 245 -5.27 26.68 21.51
C LEU A 245 -4.87 25.75 20.36
N LEU A 246 -5.73 24.77 20.10
CA LEU A 246 -5.62 23.90 18.94
C LEU A 246 -6.90 24.01 18.10
N GLU A 247 -6.74 23.96 16.79
CA GLU A 247 -7.86 23.87 15.85
C GLU A 247 -7.88 22.51 15.13
N ARG A 248 -9.07 22.05 14.79
CA ARG A 248 -9.20 20.86 13.95
C ARG A 248 -9.05 21.25 12.48
N ARG A 249 -8.04 20.71 11.84
CA ARG A 249 -7.77 20.93 10.41
C ARG A 249 -8.95 20.43 9.55
N PRO A 250 -9.17 21.04 8.36
CA PRO A 250 -10.13 20.52 7.39
C PRO A 250 -9.94 19.04 7.14
N PRO A 251 -10.99 18.27 6.85
CA PRO A 251 -10.92 16.81 6.72
C PRO A 251 -10.03 16.34 5.55
N ARG A 252 -9.80 17.21 4.56
CA ARG A 252 -8.95 16.95 3.39
C ARG A 252 -7.68 17.79 3.43
N GLY A 253 -6.62 17.31 2.77
CA GLY A 253 -5.33 17.99 2.69
C GLY A 253 -4.30 17.47 3.67
N MET A 254 -3.18 18.19 3.82
CA MET A 254 -2.07 17.81 4.69
C MET A 254 -2.52 17.75 6.15
N LEU A 255 -2.34 16.58 6.80
CA LEU A 255 -2.77 16.35 8.18
C LEU A 255 -4.27 16.61 8.42
N GLY A 256 -5.12 16.35 7.40
CA GLY A 256 -6.55 16.60 7.47
C GLY A 256 -7.24 15.90 8.63
N GLY A 257 -8.15 16.61 9.32
CA GLY A 257 -8.91 16.12 10.46
C GLY A 257 -8.11 16.02 11.77
N MET A 258 -6.81 16.27 11.77
CA MET A 258 -5.98 16.30 12.98
C MET A 258 -6.10 17.64 13.71
N LEU A 259 -5.86 17.62 15.02
CA LEU A 259 -5.64 18.83 15.78
C LEU A 259 -4.24 19.40 15.49
N GLY A 260 -4.14 20.70 15.37
CA GLY A 260 -2.88 21.39 15.16
C GLY A 260 -2.98 22.85 15.61
N PHE A 261 -1.85 23.52 15.68
CA PHE A 261 -1.83 24.95 15.97
C PHE A 261 -2.56 25.71 14.86
N PRO A 262 -3.26 26.81 15.16
CA PRO A 262 -3.79 27.71 14.15
C PRO A 262 -2.70 28.14 13.17
N THR A 263 -3.02 28.17 11.89
CA THR A 263 -2.05 28.53 10.85
C THR A 263 -2.60 29.64 9.96
N GLY A 264 -1.72 30.54 9.54
CA GLY A 264 -2.00 31.46 8.46
C GLY A 264 -2.00 30.78 7.08
N ASN A 265 -2.22 31.57 6.03
CA ASN A 265 -2.17 31.07 4.66
C ASN A 265 -0.74 30.65 4.27
N TRP A 266 -0.62 29.44 3.74
CA TRP A 266 0.63 28.93 3.20
C TRP A 266 0.81 29.39 1.75
N ALA A 267 1.75 30.30 1.52
CA ALA A 267 2.09 30.77 0.19
C ALA A 267 3.27 29.99 -0.41
N LYS A 268 3.32 29.83 -1.73
CA LYS A 268 4.57 29.48 -2.40
C LYS A 268 5.55 30.62 -2.13
N THR A 269 6.81 30.29 -1.86
CA THR A 269 7.87 31.24 -1.56
C THR A 269 7.84 32.39 -2.56
N VAL A 270 7.54 33.59 -2.11
CA VAL A 270 7.99 34.84 -2.72
C VAL A 270 9.38 35.06 -2.17
N GLU A 271 10.33 35.50 -3.00
CA GLU A 271 11.72 35.70 -2.61
C GLU A 271 11.85 36.49 -1.30
N PRO A 272 12.92 36.27 -0.52
CA PRO A 272 13.08 36.96 0.77
C PRO A 272 13.27 38.47 0.53
N GLY A 273 12.20 39.23 0.62
CA GLY A 273 12.23 40.66 0.38
C GLY A 273 11.27 41.50 1.22
N ASP A 274 10.15 40.96 1.66
CA ASP A 274 9.12 41.75 2.34
C ASP A 274 8.68 41.13 3.69
N GLY A 275 9.62 41.11 4.64
CA GLY A 275 9.32 40.88 6.04
C GLY A 275 8.80 42.13 6.70
N ALA A 276 7.52 42.48 6.55
CA ALA A 276 6.89 43.40 7.47
C ALA A 276 6.71 42.74 8.84
N PRO A 277 7.19 43.33 9.94
CA PRO A 277 6.94 42.83 11.27
C PRO A 277 5.45 42.85 11.56
N LEU A 278 4.90 41.73 12.04
CA LEU A 278 3.58 41.66 12.61
C LEU A 278 3.57 42.58 13.84
N THR A 279 2.97 43.76 13.74
CA THR A 279 2.62 44.56 14.91
C THR A 279 1.49 43.88 15.65
N ALA A 280 1.65 43.75 16.97
CA ALA A 280 0.73 43.09 17.90
C ALA A 280 -0.66 43.75 17.89
#